data_4563e6a554cb4cf7ba5cdc1eea010e84
#
_entry.id   4563e6a554cb4cf7ba5cdc1eea010e84
#
_cell.length_a   1.000
_cell.length_b   1.000
_cell.length_c   1.000
_cell.angle_alpha   90.00
_cell.angle_beta   90.00
_cell.angle_gamma   90.00
#
_symmetry.space_group_name_H-M   'P 1'
#
loop_
_entity.id
_entity.type
_entity.pdbx_description
1 polymer ?
#
loop_
_entity_poly.entity_id
_entity_poly.type
_entity_poly.pdbx_seq_one_letter_code
_entity_poly.pdbx_strand_id
1 'polypeptide(L)'
;MKLTQKGFTLIELMIVVAIIGILAAVAIPAYQGYIQNANLAKVKSSFDNAVRNTEATFAKRSTDAAMGVSTTLPTKAELLAQINPNSDPCPGDASANLFSTVSDANGCIGFTVTDEAVAAMVVTFVMPAYTDAIASQATRTITAANY
;
A
#
# COMPACT_ATOMS: atom_id res chain seq x y z
N MET A 1 40.47 49.55 -1.92
CA MET A 1 39.07 49.74 -1.54
C MET A 1 38.67 48.66 -0.52
N LYS A 2 38.35 49.01 0.73
CA LYS A 2 37.84 48.07 1.73
C LYS A 2 36.33 47.94 1.52
N LEU A 3 35.85 46.78 1.07
CA LEU A 3 34.43 46.47 1.00
C LEU A 3 33.93 46.31 2.43
N THR A 4 33.04 47.18 2.89
CA THR A 4 32.36 47.06 4.18
C THR A 4 31.35 45.95 4.08
N GLN A 5 31.63 44.80 4.68
CA GLN A 5 30.63 43.70 4.83
C GLN A 5 29.58 44.19 5.83
N LYS A 6 28.34 44.29 5.36
CA LYS A 6 27.16 44.49 6.21
C LYS A 6 26.83 43.15 6.87
N GLY A 7 26.99 43.04 8.17
CA GLY A 7 26.58 41.85 8.93
C GLY A 7 25.09 41.92 9.27
N PHE A 8 24.45 40.74 9.40
CA PHE A 8 23.09 40.63 9.92
C PHE A 8 23.01 41.05 11.37
N THR A 9 21.95 41.75 11.73
CA THR A 9 21.72 42.12 13.12
C THR A 9 21.13 40.92 13.87
N LEU A 10 21.40 40.83 15.17
CA LEU A 10 20.89 39.76 16.03
C LEU A 10 19.33 39.74 16.06
N ILE A 11 18.74 40.96 16.04
CA ILE A 11 17.28 41.11 16.06
C ILE A 11 16.62 40.62 14.76
N GLU A 12 17.26 40.87 13.59
CA GLU A 12 16.73 40.33 12.31
C GLU A 12 16.71 38.81 12.31
N LEU A 13 17.75 38.16 12.85
CA LEU A 13 17.79 36.72 12.95
C LEU A 13 16.71 36.20 13.92
N MET A 14 16.52 36.86 15.08
CA MET A 14 15.52 36.47 16.06
C MET A 14 14.07 36.53 15.51
N ILE A 15 13.77 37.61 14.76
CA ILE A 15 12.41 37.72 14.15
C ILE A 15 12.18 36.64 13.12
N VAL A 16 13.15 36.32 12.28
CA VAL A 16 13.04 35.31 11.25
C VAL A 16 12.80 33.93 11.86
N VAL A 17 13.58 33.51 12.86
CA VAL A 17 13.38 32.22 13.51
C VAL A 17 12.05 32.15 14.28
N ALA A 18 11.60 33.24 14.85
CA ALA A 18 10.29 33.31 15.52
C ALA A 18 9.13 33.08 14.53
N ILE A 19 9.20 33.74 13.36
CA ILE A 19 8.16 33.55 12.32
C ILE A 19 8.18 32.12 11.77
N ILE A 20 9.36 31.56 11.46
CA ILE A 20 9.50 30.17 11.00
C ILE A 20 8.96 29.20 12.07
N GLY A 21 9.24 29.44 13.35
CA GLY A 21 8.74 28.62 14.44
C GLY A 21 7.21 28.58 14.50
N ILE A 22 6.54 29.74 14.36
CA ILE A 22 5.07 29.82 14.34
C ILE A 22 4.49 29.09 13.13
N LEU A 23 5.08 29.30 11.94
CA LEU A 23 4.62 28.63 10.71
C LEU A 23 4.83 27.11 10.79
N ALA A 24 5.98 26.66 11.29
CA ALA A 24 6.27 25.23 11.45
C ALA A 24 5.32 24.54 12.44
N ALA A 25 4.95 25.22 13.53
CA ALA A 25 4.03 24.67 14.53
C ALA A 25 2.65 24.30 13.95
N VAL A 26 2.19 25.01 12.93
CA VAL A 26 0.92 24.72 12.25
C VAL A 26 1.12 23.78 11.05
N ALA A 27 2.22 23.95 10.31
CA ALA A 27 2.48 23.22 9.08
C ALA A 27 2.79 21.72 9.31
N ILE A 28 3.57 21.40 10.35
CA ILE A 28 4.01 20.02 10.61
C ILE A 28 2.84 19.07 10.86
N PRO A 29 1.89 19.34 11.80
CA PRO A 29 0.78 18.42 12.04
C PRO A 29 -0.14 18.30 10.82
N ALA A 30 -0.36 19.38 10.08
CA ALA A 30 -1.15 19.34 8.85
C ALA A 30 -0.49 18.45 7.78
N TYR A 31 0.83 18.55 7.61
CA TYR A 31 1.58 17.74 6.66
C TYR A 31 1.52 16.25 7.01
N GLN A 32 1.60 15.88 8.29
CA GLN A 32 1.46 14.49 8.75
C GLN A 32 0.09 13.91 8.37
N GLY A 33 -0.98 14.68 8.52
CA GLY A 33 -2.33 14.26 8.10
C GLY A 33 -2.43 14.00 6.58
N TYR A 34 -1.79 14.83 5.75
CA TYR A 34 -1.75 14.60 4.30
C TYR A 34 -0.99 13.32 3.93
N ILE A 35 0.14 13.06 4.56
CA ILE A 35 0.91 11.82 4.31
C ILE A 35 0.11 10.59 4.70
N GLN A 36 -0.56 10.61 5.85
CA GLN A 36 -1.42 9.50 6.29
C GLN A 36 -2.54 9.22 5.29
N ASN A 37 -3.24 10.27 4.84
CA ASN A 37 -4.31 10.14 3.86
C ASN A 37 -3.81 9.63 2.50
N ALA A 38 -2.64 10.07 2.05
CA ALA A 38 -2.01 9.60 0.82
C ALA A 38 -1.63 8.10 0.91
N ASN A 39 -1.06 7.68 2.04
CA ASN A 39 -0.73 6.29 2.30
C ASN A 39 -1.98 5.41 2.34
N LEU A 40 -3.04 5.88 3.00
CA LEU A 40 -4.33 5.20 3.04
C LEU A 40 -4.92 5.01 1.63
N ALA A 41 -4.91 6.06 0.81
CA ALA A 41 -5.38 6.00 -0.56
C ALA A 41 -4.55 5.02 -1.40
N LYS A 42 -3.21 4.99 -1.21
CA LYS A 42 -2.32 4.02 -1.87
C LYS A 42 -2.68 2.58 -1.49
N VAL A 43 -2.79 2.29 -0.19
CA VAL A 43 -3.15 0.95 0.30
C VAL A 43 -4.50 0.49 -0.25
N LYS A 44 -5.50 1.35 -0.19
CA LYS A 44 -6.84 1.05 -0.73
C LYS A 44 -6.81 0.76 -2.23
N SER A 45 -6.12 1.60 -3.00
CA SER A 45 -5.98 1.40 -4.45
C SER A 45 -5.24 0.09 -4.77
N SER A 46 -4.17 -0.22 -4.03
CA SER A 46 -3.41 -1.47 -4.21
C SER A 46 -4.25 -2.70 -3.85
N PHE A 47 -5.04 -2.63 -2.77
CA PHE A 47 -5.97 -3.68 -2.39
C PHE A 47 -7.00 -3.94 -3.48
N ASP A 48 -7.69 -2.91 -3.97
CA ASP A 48 -8.70 -3.04 -5.02
C ASP A 48 -8.11 -3.55 -6.34
N ASN A 49 -6.89 -3.14 -6.67
CA ASN A 49 -6.16 -3.61 -7.85
C ASN A 49 -5.78 -5.09 -7.71
N ALA A 50 -5.30 -5.51 -6.54
CA ALA A 50 -4.94 -6.91 -6.28
C ALA A 50 -6.16 -7.83 -6.40
N VAL A 51 -7.29 -7.43 -5.84
CA VAL A 51 -8.56 -8.17 -5.96
C VAL A 51 -8.94 -8.33 -7.43
N ARG A 52 -9.01 -7.23 -8.19
CA ARG A 52 -9.37 -7.27 -9.62
C ARG A 52 -8.41 -8.09 -10.47
N ASN A 53 -7.11 -7.97 -10.22
CA ASN A 53 -6.10 -8.75 -10.97
C ASN A 53 -6.24 -10.25 -10.70
N THR A 54 -6.52 -10.64 -9.46
CA THR A 54 -6.74 -12.05 -9.10
C THR A 54 -8.02 -12.59 -9.73
N GLU A 55 -9.13 -11.83 -9.67
CA GLU A 55 -10.39 -12.18 -10.34
C GLU A 55 -10.19 -12.35 -11.86
N ALA A 56 -9.48 -11.42 -12.50
CA ALA A 56 -9.17 -11.49 -13.93
C ALA A 56 -8.30 -12.71 -14.28
N THR A 57 -7.35 -13.08 -13.41
CA THR A 57 -6.49 -14.25 -13.60
C THR A 57 -7.31 -15.53 -13.55
N PHE A 58 -8.25 -15.63 -12.61
CA PHE A 58 -9.14 -16.80 -12.51
C PHE A 58 -10.15 -16.85 -13.68
N ALA A 59 -10.73 -15.72 -14.07
CA ALA A 59 -11.62 -15.64 -15.22
C ALA A 59 -10.91 -16.02 -16.54
N LYS A 60 -9.67 -15.56 -16.73
CA LYS A 60 -8.88 -15.98 -17.88
C LYS A 60 -8.64 -17.47 -17.90
N ARG A 61 -8.31 -18.06 -16.76
CA ARG A 61 -8.10 -19.51 -16.65
C ARG A 61 -9.34 -20.31 -17.01
N SER A 62 -10.54 -19.90 -16.57
CA SER A 62 -11.77 -20.58 -16.95
C SER A 62 -12.02 -20.56 -18.46
N THR A 63 -11.65 -19.45 -19.11
CA THR A 63 -11.70 -19.30 -20.56
C THR A 63 -10.70 -20.22 -21.26
N ASP A 64 -9.45 -20.28 -20.75
CA ASP A 64 -8.39 -21.14 -21.26
C ASP A 64 -8.77 -22.63 -21.13
N ALA A 65 -9.42 -23.01 -20.00
CA ALA A 65 -9.98 -24.35 -19.77
C ALA A 65 -11.05 -24.71 -20.80
N ALA A 66 -11.95 -23.78 -21.09
CA ALA A 66 -13.01 -23.98 -22.09
C ALA A 66 -12.44 -24.15 -23.51
N MET A 67 -11.27 -23.59 -23.79
CA MET A 67 -10.56 -23.72 -25.04
C MET A 67 -9.60 -24.94 -25.11
N GLY A 68 -9.53 -25.76 -24.06
CA GLY A 68 -8.66 -26.93 -23.97
C GLY A 68 -7.18 -26.59 -23.77
N VAL A 69 -6.88 -25.38 -23.34
CA VAL A 69 -5.51 -24.95 -22.95
C VAL A 69 -5.23 -25.41 -21.51
N SER A 70 -3.94 -25.65 -21.18
CA SER A 70 -3.52 -26.07 -19.84
C SER A 70 -4.02 -25.11 -18.75
N THR A 71 -4.61 -25.69 -17.69
CA THR A 71 -5.31 -24.96 -16.62
C THR A 71 -4.60 -25.06 -15.29
N THR A 72 -3.27 -24.92 -15.26
CA THR A 72 -2.54 -24.83 -14.00
C THR A 72 -2.92 -23.56 -13.25
N LEU A 73 -3.21 -23.69 -11.95
CA LEU A 73 -3.42 -22.53 -11.08
C LEU A 73 -2.11 -21.78 -10.91
N PRO A 74 -2.16 -20.43 -10.85
CA PRO A 74 -0.97 -19.66 -10.55
C PRO A 74 -0.48 -19.97 -9.13
N THR A 75 0.81 -20.09 -8.97
CA THR A 75 1.40 -20.21 -7.64
C THR A 75 1.24 -18.89 -6.87
N LYS A 76 1.37 -18.96 -5.54
CA LYS A 76 1.38 -17.75 -4.70
C LYS A 76 2.44 -16.74 -5.17
N ALA A 77 3.62 -17.21 -5.60
CA ALA A 77 4.70 -16.37 -6.09
C ALA A 77 4.32 -15.64 -7.40
N GLU A 78 3.67 -16.33 -8.32
CA GLU A 78 3.19 -15.74 -9.59
C GLU A 78 2.09 -14.71 -9.35
N LEU A 79 1.15 -14.99 -8.44
CA LEU A 79 0.13 -14.01 -8.05
C LEU A 79 0.78 -12.77 -7.41
N LEU A 80 1.74 -12.94 -6.51
CA LEU A 80 2.47 -11.82 -5.90
C LEU A 80 3.20 -10.99 -6.95
N ALA A 81 3.84 -11.61 -7.92
CA ALA A 81 4.52 -10.89 -9.01
C ALA A 81 3.55 -10.08 -9.88
N GLN A 82 2.30 -10.53 -10.03
CA GLN A 82 1.26 -9.81 -10.78
C GLN A 82 0.66 -8.64 -9.99
N ILE A 83 0.41 -8.82 -8.69
CA ILE A 83 -0.23 -7.80 -7.85
C ILE A 83 0.74 -6.76 -7.29
N ASN A 84 2.01 -7.11 -7.15
CA ASN A 84 3.08 -6.24 -6.65
C ASN A 84 4.37 -6.38 -7.48
N PRO A 85 4.35 -6.03 -8.78
CA PRO A 85 5.48 -6.23 -9.68
C PRO A 85 6.72 -5.42 -9.27
N ASN A 86 6.54 -4.31 -8.59
CA ASN A 86 7.62 -3.42 -8.14
C ASN A 86 8.12 -3.75 -6.73
N SER A 87 7.55 -4.76 -6.08
CA SER A 87 7.84 -5.07 -4.66
C SER A 87 7.66 -3.85 -3.75
N ASP A 88 6.57 -3.10 -3.97
CA ASP A 88 6.26 -1.89 -3.20
C ASP A 88 6.24 -2.21 -1.70
N PRO A 89 6.86 -1.36 -0.86
CA PRO A 89 6.88 -1.56 0.58
C PRO A 89 5.57 -1.13 1.24
N CYS A 90 5.36 -1.62 2.48
CA CYS A 90 4.29 -1.11 3.33
C CYS A 90 4.53 0.36 3.69
N PRO A 91 3.49 1.19 3.76
CA PRO A 91 3.64 2.62 4.08
C PRO A 91 4.28 2.91 5.45
N GLY A 92 4.06 2.05 6.43
CA GLY A 92 4.62 2.19 7.78
C GLY A 92 5.89 1.37 8.04
N ASP A 93 6.28 0.49 7.10
CA ASP A 93 7.48 -0.33 7.20
C ASP A 93 8.11 -0.52 5.81
N ALA A 94 9.15 0.25 5.54
CA ALA A 94 9.86 0.19 4.26
C ALA A 94 10.62 -1.13 4.02
N SER A 95 10.79 -1.96 5.05
CA SER A 95 11.47 -3.26 4.95
C SER A 95 10.51 -4.41 4.63
N ALA A 96 9.22 -4.21 4.84
CA ALA A 96 8.18 -5.20 4.59
C ALA A 96 7.48 -4.96 3.24
N ASN A 97 7.17 -6.04 2.52
CA ASN A 97 6.38 -5.96 1.29
C ASN A 97 4.94 -5.55 1.58
N LEU A 98 4.34 -4.74 0.69
CA LEU A 98 2.96 -4.28 0.80
C LEU A 98 1.96 -5.43 0.98
N PHE A 99 2.22 -6.60 0.35
CA PHE A 99 1.44 -7.82 0.53
C PHE A 99 2.20 -8.80 1.42
N SER A 100 1.74 -8.97 2.64
CA SER A 100 2.30 -9.84 3.68
C SER A 100 1.33 -10.97 4.02
N THR A 101 1.82 -12.00 4.70
CA THR A 101 0.95 -13.08 5.23
C THR A 101 0.01 -12.61 6.33
N VAL A 102 0.31 -11.47 6.94
CA VAL A 102 -0.48 -10.87 8.02
C VAL A 102 -0.73 -9.40 7.69
N SER A 103 -1.98 -8.95 7.80
CA SER A 103 -2.29 -7.52 7.79
C SER A 103 -1.90 -6.93 9.14
N ASP A 104 -1.20 -5.80 9.14
CA ASP A 104 -0.72 -5.17 10.35
C ASP A 104 -1.03 -3.66 10.41
N ALA A 105 -0.71 -3.05 11.56
CA ALA A 105 -0.88 -1.61 11.78
C ALA A 105 0.03 -0.73 10.90
N ASN A 106 1.04 -1.33 10.24
CA ASN A 106 1.97 -0.62 9.35
C ASN A 106 1.41 -0.41 7.94
N GLY A 107 0.18 -0.86 7.69
CA GLY A 107 -0.48 -0.71 6.40
C GLY A 107 -0.14 -1.81 5.40
N CYS A 108 0.37 -2.96 5.86
CA CYS A 108 0.58 -4.12 5.02
C CYS A 108 -0.75 -4.85 4.75
N ILE A 109 -1.02 -5.16 3.49
CA ILE A 109 -2.21 -5.91 3.08
C ILE A 109 -1.97 -7.39 3.38
N GLY A 110 -2.87 -8.02 4.15
CA GLY A 110 -2.85 -9.46 4.36
C GLY A 110 -3.15 -10.20 3.05
N PHE A 111 -2.26 -11.12 2.65
CA PHE A 111 -2.41 -11.94 1.47
C PHE A 111 -2.14 -13.41 1.81
N THR A 112 -3.17 -14.22 1.77
CA THR A 112 -3.05 -15.65 2.02
C THR A 112 -3.64 -16.44 0.85
N VAL A 113 -2.95 -17.52 0.51
CA VAL A 113 -3.42 -18.50 -0.48
C VAL A 113 -3.54 -19.83 0.22
N THR A 114 -4.72 -20.42 0.21
CA THR A 114 -5.00 -21.73 0.76
C THR A 114 -5.45 -22.66 -0.36
N ASP A 115 -5.12 -23.93 -0.24
CA ASP A 115 -5.40 -24.99 -1.23
C ASP A 115 -4.90 -24.65 -2.65
N GLU A 116 -3.60 -24.85 -2.84
CA GLU A 116 -2.96 -24.75 -4.18
C GLU A 116 -3.36 -25.93 -5.11
N ALA A 117 -4.25 -26.82 -4.65
CA ALA A 117 -4.73 -27.95 -5.44
C ALA A 117 -5.90 -27.52 -6.36
N VAL A 118 -5.76 -27.86 -7.58
CA VAL A 118 -6.42 -27.55 -8.87
C VAL A 118 -7.89 -27.06 -8.91
N ALA A 119 -8.72 -27.25 -7.89
CA ALA A 119 -10.14 -26.87 -7.96
C ALA A 119 -10.60 -25.95 -6.80
N ALA A 120 -9.80 -25.77 -5.78
CA ALA A 120 -10.23 -25.13 -4.53
C ALA A 120 -9.32 -23.99 -4.06
N MET A 121 -8.49 -23.43 -4.95
CA MET A 121 -7.62 -22.31 -4.56
C MET A 121 -8.43 -21.14 -4.03
N VAL A 122 -8.14 -20.75 -2.81
CA VAL A 122 -8.78 -19.61 -2.15
C VAL A 122 -7.73 -18.56 -1.87
N VAL A 123 -7.93 -17.37 -2.41
CA VAL A 123 -7.09 -16.21 -2.17
C VAL A 123 -7.86 -15.25 -1.28
N THR A 124 -7.28 -14.93 -0.14
CA THR A 124 -7.87 -13.98 0.81
C THR A 124 -7.00 -12.75 0.94
N PHE A 125 -7.59 -11.60 0.72
CA PHE A 125 -7.02 -10.29 0.96
C PHE A 125 -7.66 -9.68 2.20
N VAL A 126 -6.81 -9.17 3.11
CA VAL A 126 -7.27 -8.46 4.32
C VAL A 126 -6.70 -7.06 4.29
N MET A 127 -7.59 -6.06 4.26
CA MET A 127 -7.17 -4.66 4.34
C MET A 127 -6.63 -4.38 5.74
N PRO A 128 -5.46 -3.74 5.87
CA PRO A 128 -4.90 -3.43 7.18
C PRO A 128 -5.72 -2.36 7.90
N ALA A 129 -5.73 -2.43 9.23
CA ALA A 129 -6.19 -1.34 10.09
C ALA A 129 -5.12 -0.25 10.14
N TYR A 130 -4.96 0.50 9.04
CA TYR A 130 -3.99 1.60 8.97
C TYR A 130 -4.62 2.87 9.51
N THR A 131 -4.22 3.28 10.72
CA THR A 131 -4.79 4.36 11.52
C THR A 131 -6.24 4.10 11.97
N ASP A 132 -6.72 4.80 13.00
CA ASP A 132 -8.10 4.72 13.53
C ASP A 132 -9.20 5.07 12.50
N ALA A 133 -8.80 5.50 11.29
CA ALA A 133 -9.70 5.88 10.21
C ALA A 133 -10.31 4.68 9.46
N ILE A 134 -9.76 3.46 9.58
CA ILE A 134 -10.35 2.25 9.00
C ILE A 134 -10.84 1.35 10.14
N ALA A 135 -12.03 1.64 10.63
CA ALA A 135 -12.65 0.89 11.72
C ALA A 135 -13.10 -0.54 11.34
N SER A 136 -13.08 -0.91 10.05
CA SER A 136 -13.42 -2.26 9.58
C SER A 136 -12.35 -2.76 8.61
N GLN A 137 -11.68 -3.85 8.97
CA GLN A 137 -10.84 -4.60 8.05
C GLN A 137 -11.73 -5.22 6.97
N ALA A 138 -11.69 -4.67 5.75
CA ALA A 138 -12.37 -5.28 4.63
C ALA A 138 -11.61 -6.55 4.24
N THR A 139 -12.27 -7.69 4.35
CA THR A 139 -11.76 -8.98 3.87
C THR A 139 -12.43 -9.32 2.55
N ARG A 140 -11.62 -9.66 1.54
CA ARG A 140 -12.11 -10.16 0.25
C ARG A 140 -11.54 -11.55 0.02
N THR A 141 -12.42 -12.50 -0.20
CA THR A 141 -12.06 -13.88 -0.51
C THR A 141 -12.49 -14.21 -1.94
N ILE A 142 -11.54 -14.70 -2.73
CA ILE A 142 -11.74 -15.09 -4.12
C ILE A 142 -11.44 -16.58 -4.21
N THR A 143 -12.41 -17.35 -4.70
CA THR A 143 -12.28 -18.80 -4.84
C THR A 143 -12.24 -19.15 -6.33
N ALA A 144 -11.25 -19.90 -6.75
CA ALA A 144 -11.08 -20.31 -8.15
C ALA A 144 -12.27 -21.12 -8.67
N ALA A 145 -13.00 -21.83 -7.80
CA ALA A 145 -14.19 -22.58 -8.15
C ALA A 145 -15.38 -21.72 -8.64
N ASN A 146 -15.33 -20.40 -8.43
CA ASN A 146 -16.38 -19.47 -8.87
C ASN A 146 -16.20 -18.98 -10.31
N TYR A 147 -15.11 -19.37 -10.96
CA TYR A 147 -14.72 -19.00 -12.32
C TYR A 147 -14.44 -20.24 -13.16
#